data_cf6b0ef0b0e9b313c61aa561c294636d
#
_entry.id   cf6b0ef0b0e9b313c61aa561c294636d
#
_cell.length_a   1.000
_cell.length_b   1.000
_cell.length_c   1.000
_cell.angle_alpha   90.00
_cell.angle_beta   90.00
_cell.angle_gamma   90.00
#
_symmetry.space_group_name_H-M   'P 1'
#
loop_
_entity.id
_entity.type
_entity.pdbx_description
1 polymer ?
#
loop_
_entity_poly.entity_id
_entity_poly.type
_entity_poly.pdbx_seq_one_letter_code
_entity_poly.pdbx_strand_id
1 'polypeptide(L)'
;LGTHVLLEAAKVHDVVRFVHVSTDEVYGEGESMETAPMIEDHVLEPTNPYAATKAAAEFLVKSYHRSFGLPVIITRGNNVYGPHQFPEKLIPKFTNQLARGRAVTLHGTGENTRNFLFVEDVARAFDCILHKAEIGKVYNIGGSNEQSNLAVAKQLIKIMGLEDQEASLISFVPDRAFNDLRYTIDNSALEALGWKELMPWEEGLKRTVEWYKTYSVRYANIEQALVAHPRIESAVSAI
;
A
#
# COMPACT_ATOMS: atom_id res chain seq x y z
N LEU A 1 -15.61 13.93 -0.75
CA LEU A 1 -17.06 13.70 -0.69
C LEU A 1 -17.39 12.37 0.00
N GLY A 2 -16.86 11.22 -0.45
CA GLY A 2 -17.22 9.92 0.10
C GLY A 2 -17.01 9.78 1.61
N THR A 3 -15.86 10.21 2.14
CA THR A 3 -15.59 10.20 3.59
C THR A 3 -16.61 11.02 4.37
N HIS A 4 -16.97 12.21 3.88
CA HIS A 4 -17.97 13.07 4.52
C HIS A 4 -19.35 12.38 4.59
N VAL A 5 -19.79 11.75 3.50
CA VAL A 5 -21.07 11.01 3.47
C VAL A 5 -21.11 9.89 4.51
N LEU A 6 -20.00 9.12 4.61
CA LEU A 6 -19.88 8.05 5.60
C LEU A 6 -19.86 8.58 7.05
N LEU A 7 -19.22 9.71 7.29
CA LEU A 7 -19.18 10.34 8.62
C LEU A 7 -20.55 10.86 9.04
N GLU A 8 -21.32 11.48 8.13
CA GLU A 8 -22.70 11.88 8.40
C GLU A 8 -23.58 10.67 8.71
N ALA A 9 -23.48 9.60 7.92
CA ALA A 9 -24.21 8.37 8.20
C ALA A 9 -23.82 7.75 9.55
N ALA A 10 -22.53 7.69 9.86
CA ALA A 10 -22.03 7.15 11.13
C ALA A 10 -22.54 7.95 12.34
N LYS A 11 -22.62 9.27 12.21
CA LYS A 11 -23.15 10.15 13.24
C LYS A 11 -24.66 9.92 13.51
N VAL A 12 -25.43 9.66 12.44
CA VAL A 12 -26.90 9.43 12.55
C VAL A 12 -27.20 8.03 13.12
N HIS A 13 -26.33 7.05 12.88
CA HIS A 13 -26.57 5.65 13.25
C HIS A 13 -25.84 5.20 14.53
N ASP A 14 -25.32 6.13 15.32
CA ASP A 14 -24.68 5.87 16.62
C ASP A 14 -23.67 4.71 16.58
N VAL A 15 -22.78 4.72 15.59
CA VAL A 15 -21.78 3.68 15.45
C VAL A 15 -20.85 3.63 16.65
N VAL A 16 -20.53 2.46 17.15
CA VAL A 16 -19.66 2.27 18.32
C VAL A 16 -18.18 2.48 18.03
N ARG A 17 -17.76 2.29 16.76
CA ARG A 17 -16.41 2.58 16.27
C ARG A 17 -16.45 2.91 14.77
N PHE A 18 -15.69 3.91 14.38
CA PHE A 18 -15.47 4.29 12.98
C PHE A 18 -13.96 4.20 12.69
N VAL A 19 -13.54 3.15 12.03
CA VAL A 19 -12.12 2.97 11.65
C VAL A 19 -11.89 3.53 10.24
N HIS A 20 -11.15 4.62 10.15
CA HIS A 20 -10.78 5.26 8.89
C HIS A 20 -9.46 4.72 8.37
N VAL A 21 -9.50 4.07 7.21
CA VAL A 21 -8.29 3.54 6.55
C VAL A 21 -7.64 4.65 5.73
N SER A 22 -6.48 5.13 6.18
CA SER A 22 -5.61 6.07 5.49
C SER A 22 -4.40 5.35 4.87
N THR A 23 -3.31 6.06 4.67
CA THR A 23 -2.09 5.58 4.02
C THR A 23 -0.87 6.24 4.68
N ASP A 24 0.27 5.58 4.65
CA ASP A 24 1.58 6.13 5.04
C ASP A 24 2.02 7.30 4.15
N GLU A 25 1.56 7.35 2.90
CA GLU A 25 1.85 8.42 1.96
C GLU A 25 1.44 9.82 2.47
N VAL A 26 0.54 9.92 3.46
CA VAL A 26 0.15 11.21 4.05
C VAL A 26 1.28 11.90 4.80
N TYR A 27 2.30 11.16 5.22
CA TYR A 27 3.50 11.71 5.86
C TYR A 27 4.42 12.43 4.87
N GLY A 28 4.32 12.11 3.58
CA GLY A 28 5.26 12.56 2.57
C GLY A 28 6.46 11.64 2.44
N GLU A 29 7.39 12.03 1.60
CA GLU A 29 8.61 11.28 1.30
C GLU A 29 9.65 11.50 2.40
N GLY A 30 10.36 10.45 2.80
CA GLY A 30 11.54 10.58 3.66
C GLY A 30 12.66 11.32 2.92
N GLU A 31 13.33 12.26 3.60
CA GLU A 31 14.39 13.09 3.01
C GLU A 31 15.60 12.29 2.51
N SER A 32 15.83 11.10 3.08
CA SER A 32 16.92 10.20 2.70
C SER A 32 16.63 8.75 3.10
N MET A 33 17.49 7.83 2.67
CA MET A 33 17.43 6.42 3.09
C MET A 33 17.71 6.22 4.59
N GLU A 34 18.26 7.22 5.26
CA GLU A 34 18.58 7.21 6.71
C GLU A 34 17.48 7.86 7.56
N THR A 35 16.41 8.39 6.94
CA THR A 35 15.31 9.01 7.66
C THR A 35 14.68 8.01 8.64
N ALA A 36 14.54 8.42 9.91
CA ALA A 36 13.91 7.59 10.93
C ALA A 36 12.45 7.26 10.57
N PRO A 37 11.94 6.10 11.00
CA PRO A 37 10.53 5.75 10.78
C PRO A 37 9.58 6.80 11.37
N MET A 38 8.54 7.15 10.61
CA MET A 38 7.57 8.18 11.00
C MET A 38 6.58 7.62 12.01
N ILE A 39 6.42 8.32 13.12
CA ILE A 39 5.44 8.03 14.18
C ILE A 39 4.12 8.73 13.88
N GLU A 40 3.04 8.37 14.59
CA GLU A 40 1.68 8.85 14.34
C GLU A 40 1.51 10.37 14.54
N ASP A 41 2.34 10.99 15.36
CA ASP A 41 2.33 12.44 15.65
C ASP A 41 3.16 13.27 14.64
N HIS A 42 3.78 12.61 13.65
CA HIS A 42 4.53 13.31 12.61
C HIS A 42 3.62 14.22 11.78
N VAL A 43 4.16 15.36 11.33
CA VAL A 43 3.44 16.31 10.47
C VAL A 43 3.08 15.63 9.15
N LEU A 44 1.89 15.94 8.61
CA LEU A 44 1.46 15.42 7.32
C LEU A 44 1.91 16.36 6.21
N GLU A 45 2.75 15.86 5.31
CA GLU A 45 3.31 16.59 4.18
C GLU A 45 3.12 15.82 2.85
N PRO A 46 1.86 15.57 2.45
CA PRO A 46 1.57 14.74 1.28
C PRO A 46 2.19 15.31 0.00
N THR A 47 2.92 14.48 -0.73
CA THR A 47 3.70 14.85 -1.91
C THR A 47 2.97 14.65 -3.23
N ASN A 48 1.81 13.97 -3.22
CA ASN A 48 1.02 13.70 -4.41
C ASN A 48 -0.49 13.92 -4.17
N PRO A 49 -1.31 14.08 -5.25
CA PRO A 49 -2.74 14.36 -5.11
C PRO A 49 -3.52 13.27 -4.36
N TYR A 50 -3.15 11.99 -4.50
CA TYR A 50 -3.78 10.91 -3.75
C TYR A 50 -3.52 11.07 -2.25
N ALA A 51 -2.27 11.23 -1.84
CA ALA A 51 -1.90 11.42 -0.44
C ALA A 51 -2.58 12.68 0.15
N ALA A 52 -2.64 13.78 -0.62
CA ALA A 52 -3.34 14.99 -0.21
C ALA A 52 -4.84 14.76 0.03
N THR A 53 -5.52 13.97 -0.82
CA THR A 53 -6.94 13.63 -0.61
C THR A 53 -7.15 12.75 0.63
N LYS A 54 -6.21 11.86 0.93
CA LYS A 54 -6.24 11.00 2.13
C LYS A 54 -5.98 11.82 3.39
N ALA A 55 -5.01 12.73 3.38
CA ALA A 55 -4.77 13.66 4.49
C ALA A 55 -5.99 14.55 4.76
N ALA A 56 -6.60 15.11 3.71
CA ALA A 56 -7.85 15.88 3.83
C ALA A 56 -8.98 15.05 4.46
N ALA A 57 -9.08 13.76 4.12
CA ALA A 57 -10.06 12.86 4.73
C ALA A 57 -9.78 12.64 6.22
N GLU A 58 -8.52 12.50 6.64
CA GLU A 58 -8.15 12.42 8.07
C GLU A 58 -8.55 13.66 8.85
N PHE A 59 -8.34 14.86 8.28
CA PHE A 59 -8.77 16.10 8.93
C PHE A 59 -10.29 16.17 9.11
N LEU A 60 -11.07 15.69 8.14
CA LEU A 60 -12.52 15.55 8.30
C LEU A 60 -12.86 14.57 9.42
N VAL A 61 -12.26 13.40 9.46
CA VAL A 61 -12.49 12.39 10.51
C VAL A 61 -12.17 12.95 11.89
N LYS A 62 -11.01 13.59 12.05
CA LYS A 62 -10.60 14.26 13.31
C LYS A 62 -11.57 15.37 13.72
N SER A 63 -12.07 16.16 12.76
CA SER A 63 -13.04 17.22 13.04
C SER A 63 -14.38 16.68 13.54
N TYR A 64 -14.87 15.56 12.97
CA TYR A 64 -16.09 14.91 13.43
C TYR A 64 -15.94 14.30 14.84
N HIS A 65 -14.79 13.74 15.15
CA HIS A 65 -14.50 13.32 16.52
C HIS A 65 -14.55 14.50 17.50
N ARG A 66 -13.85 15.59 17.17
CA ARG A 66 -13.75 16.75 18.05
C ARG A 66 -15.06 17.52 18.22
N SER A 67 -15.84 17.65 17.13
CA SER A 67 -17.05 18.46 17.14
C SER A 67 -18.30 17.71 17.60
N PHE A 68 -18.37 16.41 17.32
CA PHE A 68 -19.57 15.59 17.54
C PHE A 68 -19.33 14.37 18.44
N GLY A 69 -18.10 14.16 18.92
CA GLY A 69 -17.77 12.99 19.75
C GLY A 69 -17.81 11.66 18.99
N LEU A 70 -17.78 11.68 17.63
CA LEU A 70 -17.81 10.45 16.85
C LEU A 70 -16.64 9.53 17.25
N PRO A 71 -16.87 8.23 17.56
CA PRO A 71 -15.83 7.33 18.05
C PRO A 71 -14.91 6.84 16.93
N VAL A 72 -13.99 7.69 16.47
CA VAL A 72 -13.11 7.45 15.33
C VAL A 72 -11.77 6.85 15.76
N ILE A 73 -11.19 6.06 14.87
CA ILE A 73 -9.80 5.60 14.89
C ILE A 73 -9.28 5.78 13.47
N ILE A 74 -8.02 6.21 13.31
CA ILE A 74 -7.38 6.34 12.00
C ILE A 74 -6.26 5.33 11.89
N THR A 75 -6.10 4.70 10.74
CA THR A 75 -4.96 3.83 10.45
C THR A 75 -4.18 4.36 9.25
N ARG A 76 -2.85 4.28 9.30
CA ARG A 76 -1.96 4.60 8.19
C ARG A 76 -1.15 3.36 7.85
N GLY A 77 -1.36 2.79 6.66
CA GLY A 77 -0.79 1.51 6.27
C GLY A 77 0.24 1.62 5.16
N ASN A 78 1.28 0.77 5.23
CA ASN A 78 2.19 0.51 4.13
C ASN A 78 1.53 -0.29 3.00
N ASN A 79 2.34 -0.64 1.99
CA ASN A 79 1.85 -1.44 0.86
C ASN A 79 1.45 -2.84 1.30
N VAL A 80 0.18 -3.15 1.14
CA VAL A 80 -0.34 -4.50 1.40
C VAL A 80 -0.08 -5.39 0.19
N TYR A 81 0.28 -6.66 0.42
CA TYR A 81 0.37 -7.66 -0.65
C TYR A 81 -0.23 -8.99 -0.20
N GLY A 82 -0.54 -9.85 -1.15
CA GLY A 82 -1.09 -11.18 -0.86
C GLY A 82 -2.21 -11.59 -1.80
N PRO A 83 -2.87 -12.71 -1.51
CA PRO A 83 -4.06 -13.18 -2.21
C PRO A 83 -5.14 -12.09 -2.32
N HIS A 84 -5.90 -12.12 -3.43
CA HIS A 84 -7.01 -11.22 -3.74
C HIS A 84 -6.66 -9.76 -4.06
N GLN A 85 -5.39 -9.33 -3.99
CA GLN A 85 -5.02 -7.99 -4.42
C GLN A 85 -5.33 -7.78 -5.92
N PHE A 86 -5.79 -6.60 -6.31
CA PHE A 86 -6.13 -6.34 -7.71
C PHE A 86 -4.88 -6.38 -8.60
N PRO A 87 -4.93 -7.01 -9.79
CA PRO A 87 -3.76 -7.32 -10.62
C PRO A 87 -2.97 -6.12 -11.18
N GLU A 88 -3.46 -4.89 -11.05
CA GLU A 88 -2.68 -3.69 -11.43
C GLU A 88 -1.53 -3.37 -10.46
N LYS A 89 -1.60 -3.88 -9.21
CA LYS A 89 -0.59 -3.65 -8.19
C LYS A 89 0.67 -4.47 -8.48
N LEU A 90 1.82 -4.00 -8.01
CA LEU A 90 3.16 -4.47 -8.41
C LEU A 90 3.30 -6.00 -8.36
N ILE A 91 3.12 -6.62 -7.18
CA ILE A 91 3.36 -8.06 -7.00
C ILE A 91 2.41 -8.92 -7.85
N PRO A 92 1.08 -8.73 -7.81
CA PRO A 92 0.19 -9.50 -8.67
C PRO A 92 0.39 -9.21 -10.16
N LYS A 93 0.71 -7.97 -10.54
CA LYS A 93 0.99 -7.61 -11.93
C LYS A 93 2.20 -8.37 -12.45
N PHE A 94 3.32 -8.31 -11.74
CA PHE A 94 4.54 -9.01 -12.13
C PHE A 94 4.34 -10.52 -12.16
N THR A 95 3.69 -11.09 -11.15
CA THR A 95 3.36 -12.52 -11.11
C THR A 95 2.55 -12.94 -12.35
N ASN A 96 1.54 -12.15 -12.72
CA ASN A 96 0.70 -12.47 -13.86
C ASN A 96 1.38 -12.23 -15.21
N GLN A 97 2.29 -11.26 -15.32
CA GLN A 97 3.12 -11.06 -16.52
C GLN A 97 4.07 -12.25 -16.71
N LEU A 98 4.81 -12.61 -15.67
CA LEU A 98 5.75 -13.75 -15.71
C LEU A 98 5.03 -15.08 -16.02
N ALA A 99 3.87 -15.33 -15.41
CA ALA A 99 3.06 -16.52 -15.70
C ALA A 99 2.60 -16.63 -17.18
N ARG A 100 2.63 -15.51 -17.91
CA ARG A 100 2.29 -15.42 -19.35
C ARG A 100 3.53 -15.33 -20.25
N GLY A 101 4.73 -15.54 -19.70
CA GLY A 101 6.00 -15.40 -20.43
C GLY A 101 6.28 -13.97 -20.88
N ARG A 102 5.74 -12.97 -20.20
CA ARG A 102 5.94 -11.55 -20.51
C ARG A 102 6.95 -10.94 -19.54
N ALA A 103 7.76 -10.00 -20.05
CA ALA A 103 8.65 -9.22 -19.21
C ALA A 103 7.86 -8.33 -18.24
N VAL A 104 8.35 -8.22 -17.01
CA VAL A 104 7.88 -7.23 -16.04
C VAL A 104 8.43 -5.84 -16.41
N THR A 105 7.63 -4.82 -16.19
CA THR A 105 7.97 -3.45 -16.57
C THR A 105 8.31 -2.63 -15.32
N LEU A 106 9.57 -2.21 -15.20
CA LEU A 106 10.07 -1.35 -14.13
C LEU A 106 10.14 0.10 -14.60
N HIS A 107 9.67 1.03 -13.77
CA HIS A 107 9.79 2.45 -13.98
C HIS A 107 11.15 2.95 -13.47
N GLY A 108 11.82 3.84 -14.24
CA GLY A 108 13.14 4.35 -13.89
C GLY A 108 14.17 3.24 -13.76
N THR A 109 14.92 3.24 -12.67
CA THR A 109 15.91 2.19 -12.33
C THR A 109 15.31 1.00 -11.57
N GLY A 110 14.07 1.14 -11.06
CA GLY A 110 13.44 0.16 -10.18
C GLY A 110 13.95 0.16 -8.74
N GLU A 111 14.78 1.15 -8.35
CA GLU A 111 15.39 1.23 -7.01
C GLU A 111 14.47 1.85 -5.95
N ASN A 112 13.34 2.43 -6.34
CA ASN A 112 12.35 2.91 -5.37
C ASN A 112 11.92 1.78 -4.44
N THR A 113 11.98 2.04 -3.13
CA THR A 113 11.69 1.05 -2.10
C THR A 113 10.29 1.23 -1.51
N ARG A 114 9.71 0.14 -1.08
CA ARG A 114 8.44 0.11 -0.34
C ARG A 114 8.52 -0.92 0.78
N ASN A 115 7.87 -0.63 1.87
CA ASN A 115 7.62 -1.61 2.90
C ASN A 115 6.36 -2.39 2.55
N PHE A 116 6.48 -3.72 2.53
CA PHE A 116 5.39 -4.61 2.18
C PHE A 116 4.92 -5.39 3.40
N LEU A 117 3.59 -5.43 3.61
CA LEU A 117 2.96 -6.19 4.68
C LEU A 117 1.97 -7.19 4.11
N PHE A 118 2.04 -8.44 4.56
CA PHE A 118 1.16 -9.50 4.08
C PHE A 118 -0.28 -9.29 4.53
N VAL A 119 -1.24 -9.55 3.66
CA VAL A 119 -2.67 -9.26 3.87
C VAL A 119 -3.26 -9.86 5.13
N GLU A 120 -2.81 -11.05 5.56
CA GLU A 120 -3.28 -11.66 6.81
C GLU A 120 -2.77 -10.93 8.05
N ASP A 121 -1.56 -10.36 8.00
CA ASP A 121 -1.02 -9.51 9.07
C ASP A 121 -1.81 -8.20 9.17
N VAL A 122 -2.18 -7.62 8.03
CA VAL A 122 -3.05 -6.44 7.97
C VAL A 122 -4.43 -6.75 8.54
N ALA A 123 -5.02 -7.90 8.19
CA ALA A 123 -6.31 -8.32 8.75
C ALA A 123 -6.25 -8.46 10.27
N ARG A 124 -5.17 -9.06 10.82
CA ARG A 124 -4.95 -9.14 12.26
C ARG A 124 -4.74 -7.76 12.91
N ALA A 125 -4.09 -6.82 12.20
CA ALA A 125 -3.94 -5.46 12.68
C ALA A 125 -5.31 -4.77 12.81
N PHE A 126 -6.17 -4.88 11.81
CA PHE A 126 -7.52 -4.34 11.87
C PHE A 126 -8.37 -4.99 12.97
N ASP A 127 -8.28 -6.31 13.16
CA ASP A 127 -8.96 -7.00 14.26
C ASP A 127 -8.48 -6.48 15.63
N CYS A 128 -7.17 -6.33 15.80
CA CYS A 128 -6.58 -5.77 17.01
C CYS A 128 -7.06 -4.33 17.26
N ILE A 129 -7.02 -3.48 16.23
CA ILE A 129 -7.46 -2.08 16.31
C ILE A 129 -8.96 -2.00 16.62
N LEU A 130 -9.77 -2.79 15.95
CA LEU A 130 -11.22 -2.80 16.16
C LEU A 130 -11.60 -3.10 17.61
N HIS A 131 -10.86 -4.00 18.27
CA HIS A 131 -11.20 -4.46 19.62
C HIS A 131 -10.45 -3.73 20.74
N LYS A 132 -9.21 -3.28 20.51
CA LYS A 132 -8.31 -2.79 21.57
C LYS A 132 -7.88 -1.33 21.42
N ALA A 133 -7.98 -0.74 20.21
CA ALA A 133 -7.49 0.62 20.00
C ALA A 133 -8.30 1.65 20.78
N GLU A 134 -7.63 2.68 21.22
CA GLU A 134 -8.20 3.85 21.87
C GLU A 134 -8.88 4.78 20.86
N ILE A 135 -10.09 5.22 21.20
CA ILE A 135 -10.86 6.16 20.37
C ILE A 135 -10.12 7.50 20.26
N GLY A 136 -10.13 8.08 19.06
CA GLY A 136 -9.48 9.36 18.77
C GLY A 136 -7.99 9.24 18.38
N LYS A 137 -7.41 8.02 18.48
CA LYS A 137 -6.00 7.80 18.14
C LYS A 137 -5.78 7.41 16.67
N VAL A 138 -4.53 7.56 16.25
CA VAL A 138 -3.99 7.10 14.98
C VAL A 138 -3.10 5.89 15.26
N TYR A 139 -3.06 4.93 14.34
CA TYR A 139 -2.19 3.75 14.43
C TYR A 139 -1.54 3.48 13.07
N ASN A 140 -0.22 3.40 13.05
CA ASN A 140 0.52 2.93 11.91
C ASN A 140 0.41 1.41 11.79
N ILE A 141 0.29 0.92 10.55
CA ILE A 141 0.26 -0.52 10.20
C ILE A 141 1.35 -0.74 9.14
N GLY A 142 2.57 -0.99 9.57
CA GLY A 142 3.74 -1.11 8.71
C GLY A 142 4.32 -2.52 8.67
N GLY A 143 4.97 -2.83 7.55
CA GLY A 143 5.79 -4.03 7.39
C GLY A 143 7.25 -3.75 7.71
N SER A 144 7.97 -4.76 8.19
CA SER A 144 9.41 -4.71 8.41
C SER A 144 10.22 -4.96 7.13
N ASN A 145 9.57 -5.41 6.05
CA ASN A 145 10.23 -5.83 4.81
C ASN A 145 10.27 -4.69 3.78
N GLU A 146 11.38 -3.96 3.77
CA GLU A 146 11.65 -2.97 2.74
C GLU A 146 12.29 -3.63 1.52
N GLN A 147 11.68 -3.45 0.35
CA GLN A 147 12.12 -4.05 -0.92
C GLN A 147 12.09 -3.02 -2.05
N SER A 148 13.12 -3.01 -2.90
CA SER A 148 13.03 -2.26 -4.15
C SER A 148 12.16 -2.99 -5.17
N ASN A 149 11.58 -2.25 -6.10
CA ASN A 149 10.76 -2.84 -7.18
C ASN A 149 11.57 -3.85 -8.01
N LEU A 150 12.86 -3.59 -8.23
CA LEU A 150 13.79 -4.49 -8.92
C LEU A 150 14.04 -5.76 -8.10
N ALA A 151 14.25 -5.63 -6.78
CA ALA A 151 14.43 -6.78 -5.89
C ALA A 151 13.20 -7.69 -5.89
N VAL A 152 11.99 -7.11 -5.84
CA VAL A 152 10.73 -7.87 -5.94
C VAL A 152 10.64 -8.61 -7.27
N ALA A 153 10.97 -7.95 -8.39
CA ALA A 153 10.94 -8.59 -9.72
C ALA A 153 11.86 -9.82 -9.77
N LYS A 154 13.11 -9.67 -9.31
CA LYS A 154 14.08 -10.79 -9.29
C LYS A 154 13.63 -11.94 -8.38
N GLN A 155 13.09 -11.63 -7.21
CA GLN A 155 12.58 -12.66 -6.30
C GLN A 155 11.39 -13.42 -6.89
N LEU A 156 10.47 -12.74 -7.59
CA LEU A 156 9.36 -13.38 -8.29
C LEU A 156 9.86 -14.30 -9.43
N ILE A 157 10.85 -13.86 -10.23
CA ILE A 157 11.48 -14.66 -11.26
C ILE A 157 12.08 -15.94 -10.65
N LYS A 158 12.80 -15.81 -9.53
CA LYS A 158 13.36 -16.95 -8.79
C LYS A 158 12.28 -17.90 -8.26
N ILE A 159 11.25 -17.39 -7.60
CA ILE A 159 10.14 -18.22 -7.06
C ILE A 159 9.42 -18.99 -8.18
N MET A 160 9.39 -18.43 -9.38
CA MET A 160 8.75 -19.04 -10.53
C MET A 160 9.66 -19.99 -11.34
N GLY A 161 10.93 -20.11 -10.98
CA GLY A 161 11.93 -20.97 -11.66
C GLY A 161 12.30 -20.46 -13.04
N LEU A 162 12.44 -19.14 -13.20
CA LEU A 162 12.69 -18.47 -14.49
C LEU A 162 14.04 -17.75 -14.52
N GLU A 163 14.99 -18.08 -13.62
CA GLU A 163 16.25 -17.37 -13.44
C GLU A 163 17.09 -17.34 -14.73
N ASP A 164 17.10 -18.41 -15.50
CA ASP A 164 17.83 -18.50 -16.77
C ASP A 164 17.34 -17.48 -17.81
N GLN A 165 16.16 -16.90 -17.61
CA GLN A 165 15.53 -15.92 -18.50
C GLN A 165 15.50 -14.50 -17.89
N GLU A 166 16.10 -14.25 -16.72
CA GLU A 166 16.00 -12.98 -15.97
C GLU A 166 16.27 -11.77 -16.88
N ALA A 167 17.35 -11.81 -17.68
CA ALA A 167 17.73 -10.70 -18.53
C ALA A 167 16.66 -10.32 -19.58
N SER A 168 15.85 -11.27 -20.03
CA SER A 168 14.76 -11.06 -21.00
C SER A 168 13.42 -10.74 -20.35
N LEU A 169 13.27 -11.06 -19.05
CA LEU A 169 12.03 -10.90 -18.30
C LEU A 169 11.95 -9.60 -17.50
N ILE A 170 12.99 -8.76 -17.55
CA ILE A 170 12.97 -7.43 -16.93
C ILE A 170 13.13 -6.38 -18.04
N SER A 171 12.18 -5.46 -18.12
CA SER A 171 12.25 -4.31 -19.03
C SER A 171 12.10 -3.00 -18.26
N PHE A 172 12.85 -1.98 -18.66
CA PHE A 172 12.82 -0.67 -18.04
C PHE A 172 12.09 0.32 -18.95
N VAL A 173 11.25 1.17 -18.33
CA VAL A 173 10.56 2.26 -19.01
C VAL A 173 10.88 3.58 -18.31
N PRO A 174 10.73 4.73 -18.99
CA PRO A 174 10.90 6.03 -18.35
C PRO A 174 10.10 6.14 -17.06
N ASP A 175 10.69 6.80 -16.05
CA ASP A 175 10.04 6.94 -14.75
C ASP A 175 8.78 7.80 -14.83
N ARG A 176 7.95 7.69 -13.83
CA ARG A 176 6.76 8.53 -13.65
C ARG A 176 7.19 9.96 -13.36
N ALA A 177 6.30 10.92 -13.63
CA ALA A 177 6.54 12.33 -13.34
C ALA A 177 6.79 12.56 -11.82
N PHE A 178 6.23 11.70 -11.00
CA PHE A 178 6.41 11.67 -9.56
C PHE A 178 6.43 10.20 -9.07
N ASN A 179 7.45 9.84 -8.32
CA ASN A 179 7.64 8.49 -7.78
C ASN A 179 8.47 8.57 -6.50
N ASP A 180 7.79 8.60 -5.36
CA ASP A 180 8.44 8.71 -4.04
C ASP A 180 9.52 7.65 -3.84
N LEU A 181 10.60 8.04 -3.19
CA LEU A 181 11.76 7.18 -2.94
C LEU A 181 11.43 6.11 -1.90
N ARG A 182 10.90 6.51 -0.72
CA ARG A 182 10.76 5.64 0.44
C ARG A 182 9.63 6.07 1.38
N TYR A 183 8.93 5.09 1.98
CA TYR A 183 7.99 5.28 3.09
C TYR A 183 8.30 4.29 4.22
N THR A 184 8.71 4.80 5.39
CA THR A 184 8.96 3.96 6.56
C THR A 184 8.20 4.53 7.76
N ILE A 185 7.42 3.67 8.43
CA ILE A 185 6.59 4.04 9.58
C ILE A 185 6.90 3.16 10.78
N ASP A 186 6.74 3.70 11.97
CA ASP A 186 6.91 3.00 13.24
C ASP A 186 5.60 2.37 13.70
N ASN A 187 5.64 1.12 14.13
CA ASN A 187 4.47 0.34 14.56
C ASN A 187 4.31 0.24 16.07
N SER A 188 5.16 0.90 16.87
CA SER A 188 5.24 0.72 18.32
C SER A 188 3.89 0.88 19.02
N ALA A 189 3.05 1.81 18.56
CA ALA A 189 1.71 2.02 19.11
C ALA A 189 0.78 0.80 18.89
N LEU A 190 0.84 0.18 17.72
CA LEU A 190 0.06 -1.01 17.41
C LEU A 190 0.62 -2.26 18.12
N GLU A 191 1.94 -2.39 18.20
CA GLU A 191 2.61 -3.47 18.92
C GLU A 191 2.29 -3.45 20.42
N ALA A 192 2.14 -2.28 21.01
CA ALA A 192 1.71 -2.12 22.40
C ALA A 192 0.30 -2.68 22.64
N LEU A 193 -0.57 -2.78 21.62
CA LEU A 193 -1.85 -3.45 21.68
C LEU A 193 -1.75 -4.98 21.57
N GLY A 194 -0.54 -5.52 21.33
CA GLY A 194 -0.26 -6.95 21.20
C GLY A 194 -0.27 -7.49 19.76
N TRP A 195 -0.31 -6.62 18.75
CA TRP A 195 -0.14 -7.03 17.37
C TRP A 195 1.33 -7.34 17.06
N LYS A 196 1.57 -8.25 16.12
CA LYS A 196 2.90 -8.55 15.56
C LYS A 196 2.77 -8.94 14.10
N GLU A 197 3.75 -8.54 13.29
CA GLU A 197 3.97 -9.12 11.97
C GLU A 197 4.41 -10.58 12.14
N LEU A 198 3.73 -11.52 11.49
CA LEU A 198 3.97 -12.95 11.63
C LEU A 198 4.40 -13.63 10.32
N MET A 199 4.03 -13.07 9.17
CA MET A 199 4.30 -13.68 7.88
C MET A 199 5.71 -13.31 7.38
N PRO A 200 6.66 -14.25 7.30
CA PRO A 200 7.95 -13.98 6.67
C PRO A 200 7.75 -13.59 5.19
N TRP A 201 8.52 -12.61 4.74
CA TRP A 201 8.43 -12.07 3.38
C TRP A 201 8.46 -13.15 2.29
N GLU A 202 9.47 -14.04 2.35
CA GLU A 202 9.63 -15.09 1.34
C GLU A 202 8.44 -16.05 1.29
N GLU A 203 7.89 -16.40 2.43
CA GLU A 203 6.73 -17.29 2.53
C GLU A 203 5.46 -16.58 1.99
N GLY A 204 5.22 -15.34 2.40
CA GLY A 204 4.10 -14.53 1.91
C GLY A 204 4.16 -14.34 0.39
N LEU A 205 5.37 -14.11 -0.16
CA LEU A 205 5.55 -13.95 -1.60
C LEU A 205 5.25 -15.26 -2.35
N LYS A 206 5.74 -16.41 -1.85
CA LYS A 206 5.42 -17.74 -2.42
C LYS A 206 3.92 -18.01 -2.42
N ARG A 207 3.23 -17.81 -1.28
CA ARG A 207 1.77 -17.99 -1.18
C ARG A 207 1.02 -17.08 -2.15
N THR A 208 1.49 -15.86 -2.34
CA THR A 208 0.91 -14.92 -3.30
C THR A 208 1.05 -15.44 -4.72
N VAL A 209 2.24 -15.88 -5.13
CA VAL A 209 2.48 -16.45 -6.46
C VAL A 209 1.61 -17.68 -6.71
N GLU A 210 1.56 -18.63 -5.77
CA GLU A 210 0.74 -19.84 -5.87
C GLU A 210 -0.75 -19.51 -6.03
N TRP A 211 -1.22 -18.52 -5.26
CA TRP A 211 -2.61 -18.09 -5.36
C TRP A 211 -2.93 -17.54 -6.76
N TYR A 212 -2.09 -16.65 -7.32
CA TYR A 212 -2.32 -16.10 -8.64
C TYR A 212 -2.17 -17.13 -9.76
N LYS A 213 -1.27 -18.11 -9.63
CA LYS A 213 -1.20 -19.24 -10.59
C LYS A 213 -2.54 -19.99 -10.69
N THR A 214 -3.24 -20.13 -9.58
CA THR A 214 -4.51 -20.87 -9.52
C THR A 214 -5.72 -19.99 -9.85
N TYR A 215 -5.77 -18.78 -9.34
CA TYR A 215 -7.00 -17.99 -9.27
C TYR A 215 -7.01 -16.72 -10.14
N SER A 216 -5.97 -16.45 -10.93
CA SER A 216 -5.92 -15.26 -11.79
C SER A 216 -7.06 -15.19 -12.81
N VAL A 217 -7.62 -16.32 -13.19
CA VAL A 217 -8.79 -16.43 -14.09
C VAL A 217 -10.06 -15.74 -13.57
N ARG A 218 -10.10 -15.41 -12.27
CA ARG A 218 -11.23 -14.68 -11.65
C ARG A 218 -11.33 -13.23 -12.12
N TYR A 219 -10.26 -12.67 -12.66
CA TYR A 219 -10.21 -11.29 -13.14
C TYR A 219 -10.50 -11.24 -14.64
N ALA A 220 -11.76 -11.02 -15.01
CA ALA A 220 -12.22 -11.06 -16.41
C ALA A 220 -11.41 -10.12 -17.35
N ASN A 221 -10.96 -8.96 -16.84
CA ASN A 221 -10.24 -7.94 -17.61
C ASN A 221 -8.76 -7.82 -17.20
N ILE A 222 -8.14 -8.93 -16.80
CA ILE A 222 -6.78 -8.91 -16.27
C ILE A 222 -5.77 -8.29 -17.25
N GLU A 223 -5.94 -8.49 -18.55
CA GLU A 223 -5.05 -7.92 -19.57
C GLU A 223 -4.92 -6.40 -19.49
N GLN A 224 -6.01 -5.70 -19.16
CA GLN A 224 -5.98 -4.24 -18.97
C GLN A 224 -5.16 -3.82 -17.75
N ALA A 225 -5.14 -4.65 -16.70
CA ALA A 225 -4.35 -4.41 -15.50
C ALA A 225 -2.84 -4.67 -15.70
N LEU A 226 -2.47 -5.48 -16.70
CA LEU A 226 -1.08 -5.88 -16.93
C LEU A 226 -0.28 -4.91 -17.82
N VAL A 227 -0.93 -3.94 -18.47
CA VAL A 227 -0.23 -2.91 -19.25
C VAL A 227 0.54 -1.94 -18.35
N ALA A 228 1.65 -1.40 -18.85
CA ALA A 228 2.34 -0.30 -18.18
C ALA A 228 1.39 0.89 -18.02
N HIS A 229 1.45 1.60 -16.88
CA HIS A 229 0.68 2.82 -16.75
C HIS A 229 1.10 3.81 -17.85
N PRO A 230 0.15 4.33 -18.66
CA PRO A 230 0.49 5.30 -19.67
C PRO A 230 1.11 6.52 -19.00
N ARG A 231 2.20 7.05 -19.60
CA ARG A 231 2.65 8.41 -19.31
C ARG A 231 1.47 9.32 -19.63
N ILE A 232 0.99 10.10 -18.68
CA ILE A 232 0.15 11.24 -19.00
C ILE A 232 1.13 12.23 -19.64
N GLU A 233 1.24 12.20 -20.98
CA GLU A 233 1.87 13.28 -21.71
C GLU A 233 1.10 14.53 -21.32
N SER A 234 1.82 15.49 -20.75
CA SER A 234 1.22 16.73 -20.24
C SER A 234 0.42 17.37 -21.37
N ALA A 235 -0.89 17.48 -21.20
CA ALA A 235 -1.77 18.28 -22.04
C ALA A 235 -1.46 19.80 -21.89
N VAL A 236 -0.19 20.18 -21.79
CA VAL A 236 0.29 21.57 -21.62
C VAL A 236 0.67 22.20 -22.97
N SER A 237 0.34 21.60 -24.10
CA SER A 237 0.57 22.21 -25.43
C SER A 237 -0.70 22.76 -26.08
N ALA A 238 -1.77 23.04 -25.32
CA ALA A 238 -3.01 23.64 -25.84
C ALA A 238 -3.64 24.62 -24.85
N ILE A 239 -2.88 25.67 -24.47
CA ILE A 239 -3.41 26.95 -23.98
C ILE A 239 -2.55 28.06 -24.59
#